data_cb905ef281f7502b0b2e3121fcb4a8eb
#
_entry.id   cb905ef281f7502b0b2e3121fcb4a8eb
#
_cell.length_a   1.000
_cell.length_b   1.000
_cell.length_c   1.000
_cell.angle_alpha   90.00
_cell.angle_beta   90.00
_cell.angle_gamma   90.00
#
_symmetry.space_group_name_H-M   'P 1'
#
loop_
_entity.id
_entity.type
_entity.pdbx_description
1 polymer ?
#
loop_
_entity_poly.entity_id
_entity_poly.type
_entity_poly.pdbx_seq_one_letter_code
_entity_poly.pdbx_strand_id
1 'polypeptide(L)'
;MLILLQLVWMGWLFAFPIALDSDDALNFAHGVTRFSVLEFSPHFPGYPAFIWLARLVNLLVDDPARAVQWTSLLGTSLLAPLAALLAVRLWQRPSLLAPVWLLVLALPLTPTLALSGLSDGPALAAWLGALLALQHRKIALAGLLLGLLLALRPSYFVLALLPLWLGMAQQGTRFRFVLPIALVGLTSLLFVWQADGWAYFSEGRRFTDGHFTLWGNTAAAHGDRLLSWAHTFNDQLTPLWPLAVGALLVLPRWPRSKGQATAPLWTLYWLVLLIWTLFGQNPDNPRHLAPITLLGIVLLAGWLPRRGEWLAVVAGLLLLAATFTLPRPPAMVQAARVAEKACPALVTQWGVRLLRETTALAVTDGWYRGDARLALAQGACRLSRRPIATGDMPVPNQQQWFSPRFHAEPGIWLGIPAYFYP
;
A
#
# COMPACT_ATOMS: atom_id res chain seq x y z
N MET A 1 -20.76 14.77 11.17
CA MET A 1 -19.40 15.35 11.20
C MET A 1 -18.36 14.42 10.58
N LEU A 2 -18.14 13.18 11.05
CA LEU A 2 -17.12 12.28 10.48
C LEU A 2 -17.31 11.98 9.00
N ILE A 3 -18.55 11.72 8.56
CA ILE A 3 -18.87 11.48 7.14
C ILE A 3 -18.53 12.71 6.29
N LEU A 4 -18.89 13.91 6.76
CA LEU A 4 -18.54 15.15 6.05
C LEU A 4 -17.03 15.32 5.91
N LEU A 5 -16.29 15.07 7.00
CA LEU A 5 -14.83 15.14 6.99
C LEU A 5 -14.23 14.11 6.02
N GLN A 6 -14.78 12.89 5.99
CA GLN A 6 -14.41 11.84 5.03
C GLN A 6 -14.66 12.30 3.58
N LEU A 7 -15.79 12.93 3.31
CA LEU A 7 -16.10 13.43 1.96
C LEU A 7 -15.18 14.60 1.56
N VAL A 8 -14.85 15.49 2.49
CA VAL A 8 -13.85 16.56 2.25
C VAL A 8 -12.47 15.96 1.96
N TRP A 9 -12.05 14.96 2.73
CA TRP A 9 -10.80 14.25 2.50
C TRP A 9 -10.77 13.55 1.14
N MET A 10 -11.85 12.87 0.75
CA MET A 10 -11.97 12.24 -0.58
C MET A 10 -11.93 13.31 -1.68
N GLY A 11 -12.68 14.39 -1.54
CA GLY A 11 -12.71 15.51 -2.52
C GLY A 11 -11.33 16.12 -2.71
N TRP A 12 -10.57 16.28 -1.61
CA TRP A 12 -9.19 16.73 -1.67
C TRP A 12 -8.30 15.76 -2.46
N LEU A 13 -8.44 14.45 -2.27
CA LEU A 13 -7.66 13.46 -3.03
C LEU A 13 -8.07 13.40 -4.51
N PHE A 14 -9.34 13.60 -4.83
CA PHE A 14 -9.79 13.68 -6.23
C PHE A 14 -9.24 14.91 -6.98
N ALA A 15 -8.80 15.95 -6.26
CA ALA A 15 -8.17 17.12 -6.87
C ALA A 15 -6.71 16.88 -7.32
N PHE A 16 -6.07 15.78 -6.91
CA PHE A 16 -4.72 15.45 -7.34
C PHE A 16 -4.71 15.03 -8.82
N PRO A 17 -3.66 15.43 -9.57
CA PRO A 17 -3.50 14.99 -10.95
C PRO A 17 -3.46 13.46 -11.06
N ILE A 18 -4.10 12.93 -12.10
CA ILE A 18 -3.99 11.52 -12.44
C ILE A 18 -2.56 11.27 -12.92
N ALA A 19 -1.82 10.51 -12.14
CA ALA A 19 -0.45 10.18 -12.46
C ALA A 19 -0.03 8.92 -11.70
N LEU A 20 0.40 7.91 -12.42
CA LEU A 20 0.97 6.69 -11.85
C LEU A 20 2.39 6.98 -11.36
N ASP A 21 2.84 6.29 -10.31
CA ASP A 21 4.13 6.51 -9.67
C ASP A 21 5.01 5.25 -9.62
N SER A 22 4.52 4.13 -10.15
CA SER A 22 5.21 2.84 -10.10
C SER A 22 4.89 1.96 -11.31
N ASP A 23 5.81 1.05 -11.63
CA ASP A 23 5.62 0.05 -12.67
C ASP A 23 4.45 -0.89 -12.36
N ASP A 24 4.21 -1.19 -11.07
CA ASP A 24 3.07 -2.01 -10.65
C ASP A 24 1.72 -1.33 -11.01
N ALA A 25 1.61 -0.02 -10.76
CA ALA A 25 0.39 0.73 -11.09
C ALA A 25 0.17 0.82 -12.61
N LEU A 26 1.25 1.00 -13.38
CA LEU A 26 1.21 0.94 -14.84
C LEU A 26 0.75 -0.44 -15.33
N ASN A 27 1.32 -1.50 -14.79
CA ASN A 27 0.93 -2.87 -15.12
C ASN A 27 -0.56 -3.13 -14.83
N PHE A 28 -1.10 -2.57 -13.75
CA PHE A 28 -2.53 -2.64 -13.48
C PHE A 28 -3.36 -1.85 -14.48
N ALA A 29 -2.92 -0.65 -14.88
CA ALA A 29 -3.61 0.14 -15.90
C ALA A 29 -3.66 -0.62 -17.25
N HIS A 30 -2.56 -1.26 -17.65
CA HIS A 30 -2.54 -2.14 -18.82
C HIS A 30 -3.54 -3.31 -18.67
N GLY A 31 -3.60 -3.94 -17.49
CA GLY A 31 -4.52 -5.02 -17.19
C GLY A 31 -6.00 -4.63 -17.30
N VAL A 32 -6.34 -3.34 -17.13
CA VAL A 32 -7.70 -2.84 -17.36
C VAL A 32 -8.09 -3.00 -18.83
N THR A 33 -7.20 -2.66 -19.76
CA THR A 33 -7.46 -2.78 -21.19
C THR A 33 -7.28 -4.21 -21.67
N ARG A 34 -6.13 -4.81 -21.39
CA ARG A 34 -5.79 -6.18 -21.79
C ARG A 34 -5.16 -6.92 -20.64
N PHE A 35 -5.86 -7.88 -20.08
CA PHE A 35 -5.35 -8.75 -19.02
C PHE A 35 -4.50 -9.86 -19.61
N SER A 36 -3.23 -9.93 -19.18
CA SER A 36 -2.34 -11.08 -19.39
C SER A 36 -1.18 -11.04 -18.41
N VAL A 37 -1.02 -12.07 -17.60
CA VAL A 37 0.11 -12.20 -16.68
C VAL A 37 1.42 -12.42 -17.44
N LEU A 38 1.35 -13.05 -18.62
CA LEU A 38 2.50 -13.26 -19.50
C LEU A 38 3.07 -11.95 -20.05
N GLU A 39 2.22 -10.95 -20.26
CA GLU A 39 2.60 -9.62 -20.76
C GLU A 39 2.86 -8.62 -19.62
N PHE A 40 2.88 -9.05 -18.36
CA PHE A 40 2.93 -8.17 -17.18
C PHE A 40 1.77 -7.15 -17.13
N SER A 41 0.59 -7.54 -17.57
CA SER A 41 -0.64 -6.74 -17.61
C SER A 41 -1.77 -7.37 -16.78
N PRO A 42 -1.64 -7.45 -15.46
CA PRO A 42 -0.51 -7.15 -14.58
C PRO A 42 0.47 -8.33 -14.43
N HIS A 43 1.55 -8.13 -13.65
CA HIS A 43 2.47 -9.20 -13.28
C HIS A 43 1.79 -10.28 -12.44
N PHE A 44 2.41 -11.47 -12.35
CA PHE A 44 1.93 -12.56 -11.48
C PHE A 44 1.75 -12.06 -10.02
N PRO A 45 0.66 -12.40 -9.33
CA PRO A 45 -0.36 -13.40 -9.67
C PRO A 45 -1.62 -12.85 -10.38
N GLY A 46 -1.59 -11.68 -10.99
CA GLY A 46 -2.64 -11.16 -11.85
C GLY A 46 -3.72 -10.30 -11.17
N TYR A 47 -3.91 -10.41 -9.87
CA TYR A 47 -4.84 -9.57 -9.07
C TYR A 47 -6.27 -9.46 -9.66
N PRO A 48 -6.93 -10.58 -9.99
CA PRO A 48 -8.14 -10.58 -10.83
C PRO A 48 -9.27 -9.70 -10.29
N ALA A 49 -9.53 -9.72 -8.99
CA ALA A 49 -10.60 -8.90 -8.43
C ALA A 49 -10.29 -7.39 -8.49
N PHE A 50 -9.01 -6.99 -8.39
CA PHE A 50 -8.63 -5.59 -8.53
C PHE A 50 -8.85 -5.12 -9.98
N ILE A 51 -8.42 -5.90 -10.96
CA ILE A 51 -8.63 -5.59 -12.38
C ILE A 51 -10.13 -5.52 -12.71
N TRP A 52 -10.94 -6.43 -12.17
CA TRP A 52 -12.40 -6.37 -12.33
C TRP A 52 -12.99 -5.08 -11.79
N LEU A 53 -12.62 -4.68 -10.57
CA LEU A 53 -13.09 -3.42 -9.99
C LEU A 53 -12.62 -2.23 -10.82
N ALA A 54 -11.37 -2.21 -11.24
CA ALA A 54 -10.83 -1.13 -12.07
C ALA A 54 -11.52 -1.07 -13.45
N ARG A 55 -11.86 -2.20 -14.07
CA ARG A 55 -12.66 -2.24 -15.31
C ARG A 55 -14.06 -1.65 -15.10
N LEU A 56 -14.72 -1.96 -13.97
CA LEU A 56 -16.02 -1.36 -13.65
C LEU A 56 -15.92 0.18 -13.50
N VAL A 57 -14.87 0.65 -12.82
CA VAL A 57 -14.62 2.12 -12.74
C VAL A 57 -14.29 2.69 -14.11
N ASN A 58 -13.56 1.96 -14.96
CA ASN A 58 -13.19 2.40 -16.30
C ASN A 58 -14.40 2.59 -17.24
N LEU A 59 -15.50 1.87 -17.00
CA LEU A 59 -16.75 2.11 -17.73
C LEU A 59 -17.30 3.54 -17.52
N LEU A 60 -16.91 4.21 -16.43
CA LEU A 60 -17.37 5.55 -16.08
C LEU A 60 -16.36 6.64 -16.48
N VAL A 61 -15.06 6.31 -16.53
CA VAL A 61 -13.99 7.33 -16.67
C VAL A 61 -13.24 7.24 -17.99
N ASP A 62 -13.33 6.12 -18.69
CA ASP A 62 -12.68 5.80 -19.97
C ASP A 62 -11.17 6.18 -19.99
N ASP A 63 -10.49 5.90 -18.88
CA ASP A 63 -9.06 6.17 -18.67
C ASP A 63 -8.51 5.12 -17.70
N PRO A 64 -7.71 4.14 -18.16
CA PRO A 64 -7.21 3.06 -17.33
C PRO A 64 -6.36 3.51 -16.13
N ALA A 65 -5.54 4.57 -16.30
CA ALA A 65 -4.73 5.11 -15.20
C ALA A 65 -5.60 5.72 -14.11
N ARG A 66 -6.62 6.49 -14.51
CA ARG A 66 -7.64 7.04 -13.61
C ARG A 66 -8.44 5.93 -12.93
N ALA A 67 -8.82 4.90 -13.68
CA ALA A 67 -9.61 3.78 -13.16
C ALA A 67 -8.89 3.04 -12.03
N VAL A 68 -7.60 2.72 -12.19
CA VAL A 68 -6.84 2.06 -11.12
C VAL A 68 -6.63 2.98 -9.92
N GLN A 69 -6.35 4.26 -10.14
CA GLN A 69 -6.18 5.23 -9.06
C GLN A 69 -7.48 5.45 -8.27
N TRP A 70 -8.62 5.59 -8.95
CA TRP A 70 -9.92 5.73 -8.27
C TRP A 70 -10.35 4.45 -7.57
N THR A 71 -10.04 3.29 -8.11
CA THR A 71 -10.30 2.00 -7.43
C THR A 71 -9.53 1.92 -6.12
N SER A 72 -8.24 2.32 -6.13
CA SER A 72 -7.43 2.42 -4.91
C SER A 72 -7.99 3.44 -3.92
N LEU A 73 -8.40 4.63 -4.39
CA LEU A 73 -8.96 5.68 -3.56
C LEU A 73 -10.26 5.22 -2.88
N LEU A 74 -11.20 4.65 -3.66
CA LEU A 74 -12.47 4.17 -3.13
C LEU A 74 -12.27 3.05 -2.10
N GLY A 75 -11.40 2.08 -2.39
CA GLY A 75 -11.07 1.02 -1.44
C GLY A 75 -10.41 1.57 -0.17
N THR A 76 -9.44 2.48 -0.31
CA THR A 76 -8.74 3.08 0.83
C THR A 76 -9.67 3.95 1.68
N SER A 77 -10.65 4.62 1.07
CA SER A 77 -11.62 5.43 1.81
C SER A 77 -12.45 4.62 2.82
N LEU A 78 -12.57 3.32 2.63
CA LEU A 78 -13.27 2.43 3.56
C LEU A 78 -12.44 2.06 4.80
N LEU A 79 -11.12 2.30 4.82
CA LEU A 79 -10.25 1.85 5.91
C LEU A 79 -10.61 2.52 7.24
N ALA A 80 -10.82 3.83 7.25
CA ALA A 80 -11.12 4.57 8.46
C ALA A 80 -12.45 4.15 9.09
N PRO A 81 -13.59 4.10 8.37
CA PRO A 81 -14.85 3.63 8.95
C PRO A 81 -14.79 2.17 9.38
N LEU A 82 -14.18 1.27 8.61
CA LEU A 82 -14.10 -0.15 8.96
C LEU A 82 -13.23 -0.39 10.19
N ALA A 83 -12.07 0.25 10.29
CA ALA A 83 -11.21 0.15 11.47
C ALA A 83 -11.89 0.71 12.73
N ALA A 84 -12.57 1.85 12.59
CA ALA A 84 -13.31 2.47 13.71
C ALA A 84 -14.46 1.59 14.18
N LEU A 85 -15.27 1.06 13.27
CA LEU A 85 -16.35 0.13 13.60
C LEU A 85 -15.83 -1.17 14.22
N LEU A 86 -14.70 -1.69 13.72
CA LEU A 86 -14.06 -2.87 14.30
C LEU A 86 -13.58 -2.59 15.74
N ALA A 87 -12.96 -1.43 16.00
CA ALA A 87 -12.54 -1.02 17.34
C ALA A 87 -13.72 -0.89 18.29
N VAL A 88 -14.79 -0.19 17.87
CA VAL A 88 -16.03 -0.06 18.63
C VAL A 88 -16.59 -1.45 18.98
N ARG A 89 -16.64 -2.36 18.01
CA ARG A 89 -17.21 -3.71 18.21
C ARG A 89 -16.32 -4.58 19.08
N LEU A 90 -15.01 -4.54 18.88
CA LEU A 90 -14.05 -5.34 19.65
C LEU A 90 -14.01 -4.94 21.12
N TRP A 91 -14.01 -3.64 21.39
CA TRP A 91 -13.89 -3.09 22.73
C TRP A 91 -15.22 -2.75 23.40
N GLN A 92 -16.35 -2.89 22.69
CA GLN A 92 -17.69 -2.54 23.17
C GLN A 92 -17.77 -1.07 23.68
N ARG A 93 -17.09 -0.15 22.95
CA ARG A 93 -16.94 1.27 23.31
C ARG A 93 -17.27 2.17 22.13
N PRO A 94 -18.52 2.67 22.04
CA PRO A 94 -18.93 3.57 20.92
C PRO A 94 -18.09 4.87 20.84
N SER A 95 -17.55 5.33 21.95
CA SER A 95 -16.68 6.52 22.01
C SER A 95 -15.38 6.39 21.19
N LEU A 96 -14.96 5.16 20.87
CA LEU A 96 -13.78 4.91 20.03
C LEU A 96 -14.00 5.21 18.55
N LEU A 97 -15.23 5.43 18.10
CA LEU A 97 -15.53 5.66 16.69
C LEU A 97 -14.75 6.85 16.11
N ALA A 98 -14.84 8.00 16.77
CA ALA A 98 -14.19 9.22 16.28
C ALA A 98 -12.66 9.17 16.36
N PRO A 99 -12.02 8.83 17.49
CA PRO A 99 -10.58 8.79 17.57
C PRO A 99 -9.94 7.82 16.56
N VAL A 100 -10.49 6.59 16.42
CA VAL A 100 -9.93 5.62 15.47
C VAL A 100 -10.12 6.07 14.02
N TRP A 101 -11.30 6.60 13.67
CA TRP A 101 -11.56 7.12 12.33
C TRP A 101 -10.57 8.23 11.96
N LEU A 102 -10.41 9.22 12.82
CA LEU A 102 -9.50 10.35 12.59
C LEU A 102 -8.04 9.93 12.53
N LEU A 103 -7.60 9.04 13.42
CA LEU A 103 -6.23 8.55 13.42
C LEU A 103 -5.91 7.79 12.13
N VAL A 104 -6.84 6.98 11.61
CA VAL A 104 -6.62 6.26 10.33
C VAL A 104 -6.57 7.22 9.14
N LEU A 105 -7.44 8.25 9.09
CA LEU A 105 -7.37 9.28 8.05
C LEU A 105 -6.07 10.10 8.13
N ALA A 106 -5.59 10.35 9.33
CA ALA A 106 -4.39 11.14 9.59
C ALA A 106 -3.08 10.38 9.37
N LEU A 107 -3.12 9.04 9.18
CA LEU A 107 -1.91 8.28 8.83
C LEU A 107 -1.34 8.80 7.50
N PRO A 108 -0.06 9.16 7.42
CA PRO A 108 0.57 9.55 6.14
C PRO A 108 0.44 8.50 5.04
N LEU A 109 0.33 7.24 5.44
CA LEU A 109 0.16 6.10 4.56
C LEU A 109 -1.21 6.06 3.87
N THR A 110 -2.28 6.57 4.51
CA THR A 110 -3.64 6.49 3.97
C THR A 110 -3.80 7.24 2.64
N PRO A 111 -3.41 8.53 2.51
CA PRO A 111 -3.47 9.21 1.21
C PRO A 111 -2.50 8.62 0.18
N THR A 112 -1.34 8.09 0.61
CA THR A 112 -0.41 7.37 -0.27
C THR A 112 -1.06 6.14 -0.89
N LEU A 113 -1.72 5.28 -0.08
CA LEU A 113 -2.46 4.11 -0.57
C LEU A 113 -3.60 4.54 -1.50
N ALA A 114 -4.31 5.62 -1.18
CA ALA A 114 -5.45 6.09 -1.96
C ALA A 114 -5.05 6.48 -3.39
N LEU A 115 -3.91 7.14 -3.57
CA LEU A 115 -3.45 7.61 -4.88
C LEU A 115 -2.43 6.69 -5.57
N SER A 116 -2.15 5.51 -4.99
CA SER A 116 -1.13 4.59 -5.51
C SER A 116 -1.48 3.90 -6.83
N GLY A 117 -2.77 3.76 -7.16
CA GLY A 117 -3.23 2.92 -8.26
C GLY A 117 -3.03 1.41 -8.01
N LEU A 118 -2.87 1.00 -6.74
CA LEU A 118 -2.56 -0.38 -6.34
C LEU A 118 -3.72 -1.04 -5.60
N SER A 119 -3.65 -2.37 -5.49
CA SER A 119 -4.68 -3.20 -4.87
C SER A 119 -4.68 -3.17 -3.33
N ASP A 120 -3.70 -2.53 -2.68
CA ASP A 120 -3.52 -2.54 -1.22
C ASP A 120 -4.75 -2.00 -0.48
N GLY A 121 -5.24 -0.83 -0.84
CA GLY A 121 -6.40 -0.20 -0.20
C GLY A 121 -7.66 -1.07 -0.24
N PRO A 122 -8.13 -1.50 -1.41
CA PRO A 122 -9.28 -2.41 -1.53
C PRO A 122 -9.09 -3.74 -0.79
N ALA A 123 -7.89 -4.33 -0.82
CA ALA A 123 -7.60 -5.57 -0.13
C ALA A 123 -7.68 -5.41 1.41
N LEU A 124 -7.12 -4.33 1.95
CA LEU A 124 -7.20 -4.01 3.37
C LEU A 124 -8.65 -3.71 3.81
N ALA A 125 -9.44 -3.06 2.95
CA ALA A 125 -10.88 -2.86 3.21
C ALA A 125 -11.63 -4.19 3.26
N ALA A 126 -11.36 -5.10 2.33
CA ALA A 126 -11.94 -6.45 2.35
C ALA A 126 -11.53 -7.22 3.62
N TRP A 127 -10.27 -7.12 4.04
CA TRP A 127 -9.78 -7.72 5.28
C TRP A 127 -10.48 -7.20 6.53
N LEU A 128 -10.50 -5.87 6.75
CA LEU A 128 -11.18 -5.25 7.89
C LEU A 128 -12.69 -5.55 7.86
N GLY A 129 -13.29 -5.52 6.68
CA GLY A 129 -14.68 -5.89 6.47
C GLY A 129 -14.98 -7.33 6.84
N ALA A 130 -14.10 -8.29 6.49
CA ALA A 130 -14.24 -9.70 6.86
C ALA A 130 -14.17 -9.88 8.38
N LEU A 131 -13.21 -9.24 9.05
CA LEU A 131 -13.10 -9.24 10.51
C LEU A 131 -14.35 -8.66 11.17
N LEU A 132 -14.84 -7.53 10.67
CA LEU A 132 -16.05 -6.89 11.18
C LEU A 132 -17.31 -7.76 10.94
N ALA A 133 -17.44 -8.37 9.77
CA ALA A 133 -18.54 -9.26 9.43
C ALA A 133 -18.58 -10.49 10.36
N LEU A 134 -17.42 -11.06 10.72
CA LEU A 134 -17.31 -12.13 11.70
C LEU A 134 -17.77 -11.69 13.08
N GLN A 135 -17.41 -10.49 13.53
CA GLN A 135 -17.86 -9.91 14.79
C GLN A 135 -19.39 -9.69 14.83
N HIS A 136 -20.02 -9.52 13.68
CA HIS A 136 -21.46 -9.40 13.51
C HIS A 136 -22.16 -10.71 13.13
N ARG A 137 -21.45 -11.84 13.15
CA ARG A 137 -21.93 -13.17 12.73
C ARG A 137 -22.53 -13.21 11.30
N LYS A 138 -22.05 -12.31 10.42
CA LYS A 138 -22.41 -12.28 8.99
C LYS A 138 -21.48 -13.20 8.20
N ILE A 139 -21.64 -14.51 8.42
CA ILE A 139 -20.65 -15.53 8.04
C ILE A 139 -20.42 -15.60 6.52
N ALA A 140 -21.49 -15.58 5.69
CA ALA A 140 -21.34 -15.61 4.24
C ALA A 140 -20.64 -14.35 3.72
N LEU A 141 -20.97 -13.15 4.27
CA LEU A 141 -20.30 -11.92 3.92
C LEU A 141 -18.81 -11.94 4.31
N ALA A 142 -18.50 -12.51 5.48
CA ALA A 142 -17.10 -12.66 5.90
C ALA A 142 -16.32 -13.56 4.93
N GLY A 143 -16.92 -14.67 4.51
CA GLY A 143 -16.33 -15.56 3.50
C GLY A 143 -16.13 -14.87 2.15
N LEU A 144 -17.13 -14.10 1.68
CA LEU A 144 -17.03 -13.32 0.44
C LEU A 144 -15.88 -12.31 0.51
N LEU A 145 -15.82 -11.52 1.58
CA LEU A 145 -14.77 -10.50 1.76
C LEU A 145 -13.39 -11.13 1.93
N LEU A 146 -13.29 -12.31 2.53
CA LEU A 146 -12.04 -13.05 2.63
C LEU A 146 -11.59 -13.59 1.27
N GLY A 147 -12.51 -14.11 0.46
CA GLY A 147 -12.23 -14.49 -0.93
C GLY A 147 -11.77 -13.28 -1.77
N LEU A 148 -12.45 -12.14 -1.62
CA LEU A 148 -12.06 -10.89 -2.28
C LEU A 148 -10.69 -10.39 -1.82
N LEU A 149 -10.35 -10.45 -0.54
CA LEU A 149 -9.01 -10.12 -0.05
C LEU A 149 -7.93 -10.88 -0.86
N LEU A 150 -8.09 -12.20 -0.96
CA LEU A 150 -7.12 -13.06 -1.65
C LEU A 150 -7.09 -12.83 -3.16
N ALA A 151 -8.24 -12.52 -3.78
CA ALA A 151 -8.32 -12.21 -5.20
C ALA A 151 -7.85 -10.78 -5.55
N LEU A 152 -7.99 -9.82 -4.62
CA LEU A 152 -7.46 -8.46 -4.73
C LEU A 152 -5.94 -8.42 -4.55
N ARG A 153 -5.41 -9.19 -3.57
CA ARG A 153 -3.99 -9.18 -3.25
C ARG A 153 -3.56 -10.52 -2.65
N PRO A 154 -3.22 -11.52 -3.48
CA PRO A 154 -2.86 -12.86 -3.00
C PRO A 154 -1.69 -12.88 -2.01
N SER A 155 -0.74 -11.95 -2.13
CA SER A 155 0.38 -11.83 -1.19
C SER A 155 -0.05 -11.49 0.25
N TYR A 156 -1.31 -11.07 0.46
CA TYR A 156 -1.89 -10.81 1.77
C TYR A 156 -2.50 -12.06 2.44
N PHE A 157 -2.12 -13.26 1.99
CA PHE A 157 -2.63 -14.53 2.55
C PHE A 157 -2.46 -14.63 4.07
N VAL A 158 -1.42 -14.01 4.66
CA VAL A 158 -1.21 -13.99 6.11
C VAL A 158 -2.32 -13.22 6.83
N LEU A 159 -2.90 -12.20 6.18
CA LEU A 159 -4.06 -11.49 6.72
C LEU A 159 -5.31 -12.36 6.78
N ALA A 160 -5.37 -13.43 6.00
CA ALA A 160 -6.48 -14.36 6.00
C ALA A 160 -6.50 -15.31 7.22
N LEU A 161 -5.38 -15.49 7.92
CA LEU A 161 -5.24 -16.51 8.97
C LEU A 161 -6.27 -16.38 10.09
N LEU A 162 -6.40 -15.19 10.69
CA LEU A 162 -7.38 -14.99 11.78
C LEU A 162 -8.84 -15.06 11.28
N PRO A 163 -9.24 -14.35 10.19
CA PRO A 163 -10.60 -14.51 9.66
C PRO A 163 -10.93 -15.95 9.29
N LEU A 164 -10.00 -16.68 8.69
CA LEU A 164 -10.19 -18.10 8.34
C LEU A 164 -10.42 -18.95 9.60
N TRP A 165 -9.54 -18.79 10.60
CA TRP A 165 -9.67 -19.51 11.88
C TRP A 165 -11.00 -19.20 12.58
N LEU A 166 -11.38 -17.93 12.69
CA LEU A 166 -12.64 -17.51 13.33
C LEU A 166 -13.87 -18.03 12.57
N GLY A 167 -13.84 -17.99 11.24
CA GLY A 167 -14.94 -18.49 10.40
C GLY A 167 -15.11 -20.01 10.50
N MET A 168 -14.00 -20.75 10.47
CA MET A 168 -14.00 -22.21 10.59
C MET A 168 -14.34 -22.72 12.00
N ALA A 169 -14.07 -21.94 13.04
CA ALA A 169 -14.44 -22.26 14.40
C ALA A 169 -15.95 -22.21 14.66
N GLN A 170 -16.73 -21.55 13.79
CA GLN A 170 -18.20 -21.48 13.94
C GLN A 170 -18.87 -22.74 13.41
N GLN A 171 -19.18 -23.65 14.32
CA GLN A 171 -19.87 -24.91 14.00
C GLN A 171 -21.24 -24.66 13.34
N GLY A 172 -21.62 -25.52 12.39
CA GLY A 172 -22.90 -25.43 11.67
C GLY A 172 -22.97 -24.39 10.55
N THR A 173 -21.99 -23.48 10.42
CA THR A 173 -22.00 -22.42 9.40
C THR A 173 -20.78 -22.47 8.48
N ARG A 174 -19.90 -23.45 8.60
CA ARG A 174 -18.67 -23.60 7.81
C ARG A 174 -18.92 -23.56 6.32
N PHE A 175 -19.94 -24.26 5.83
CA PHE A 175 -20.28 -24.25 4.42
C PHE A 175 -20.64 -22.84 3.93
N ARG A 176 -21.44 -22.10 4.70
CA ARG A 176 -21.80 -20.70 4.38
C ARG A 176 -20.59 -19.76 4.37
N PHE A 177 -19.53 -20.11 5.08
CA PHE A 177 -18.28 -19.36 5.08
C PHE A 177 -17.39 -19.73 3.90
N VAL A 178 -17.20 -21.03 3.66
CA VAL A 178 -16.25 -21.53 2.64
C VAL A 178 -16.78 -21.35 1.22
N LEU A 179 -18.09 -21.52 0.99
CA LEU A 179 -18.68 -21.43 -0.33
C LEU A 179 -18.38 -20.09 -1.04
N PRO A 180 -18.58 -18.90 -0.43
CA PRO A 180 -18.22 -17.63 -1.08
C PRO A 180 -16.72 -17.52 -1.38
N ILE A 181 -15.84 -18.01 -0.49
CA ILE A 181 -14.39 -18.04 -0.73
C ILE A 181 -14.10 -18.86 -1.98
N ALA A 182 -14.66 -20.08 -2.07
CA ALA A 182 -14.47 -20.98 -3.19
C ALA A 182 -15.01 -20.40 -4.51
N LEU A 183 -16.17 -19.73 -4.47
CA LEU A 183 -16.74 -19.09 -5.65
C LEU A 183 -15.87 -17.93 -6.16
N VAL A 184 -15.36 -17.07 -5.28
CA VAL A 184 -14.43 -16.01 -5.67
C VAL A 184 -13.12 -16.59 -6.20
N GLY A 185 -12.59 -17.63 -5.56
CA GLY A 185 -11.38 -18.31 -6.03
C GLY A 185 -11.55 -18.94 -7.39
N LEU A 186 -12.66 -19.67 -7.61
CA LEU A 186 -12.97 -20.30 -8.89
C LEU A 186 -13.17 -19.26 -10.01
N THR A 187 -13.94 -18.19 -9.75
CA THR A 187 -14.13 -17.11 -10.74
C THR A 187 -12.82 -16.43 -11.09
N SER A 188 -11.96 -16.19 -10.10
CA SER A 188 -10.63 -15.63 -10.31
C SER A 188 -9.74 -16.53 -11.15
N LEU A 189 -9.75 -17.85 -10.84
CA LEU A 189 -8.99 -18.84 -11.59
C LEU A 189 -9.49 -18.96 -13.04
N LEU A 190 -10.81 -19.00 -13.25
CA LEU A 190 -11.40 -19.05 -14.59
C LEU A 190 -11.05 -17.80 -15.40
N PHE A 191 -11.09 -16.62 -14.78
CA PHE A 191 -10.71 -15.37 -15.44
C PHE A 191 -9.26 -15.39 -15.93
N VAL A 192 -8.34 -15.79 -15.05
CA VAL A 192 -6.91 -15.88 -15.37
C VAL A 192 -6.65 -16.96 -16.42
N TRP A 193 -7.29 -18.13 -16.26
CA TRP A 193 -7.15 -19.24 -17.21
C TRP A 193 -7.72 -18.90 -18.59
N GLN A 194 -8.80 -18.12 -18.66
CA GLN A 194 -9.35 -17.63 -19.93
C GLN A 194 -8.38 -16.73 -20.70
N ALA A 195 -7.58 -15.92 -19.95
CA ALA A 195 -6.63 -15.02 -20.57
C ALA A 195 -5.33 -15.72 -21.03
N ASP A 196 -4.72 -16.53 -20.16
CA ASP A 196 -3.37 -17.05 -20.35
C ASP A 196 -3.30 -18.59 -20.40
N GLY A 197 -4.43 -19.30 -20.19
CA GLY A 197 -4.48 -20.76 -20.21
C GLY A 197 -3.53 -21.40 -19.19
N TRP A 198 -2.96 -22.54 -19.56
CA TRP A 198 -1.99 -23.25 -18.74
C TRP A 198 -0.65 -22.53 -18.58
N ALA A 199 -0.32 -21.60 -19.48
CA ALA A 199 0.90 -20.80 -19.41
C ALA A 199 0.95 -19.93 -18.14
N TYR A 200 -0.20 -19.57 -17.56
CA TYR A 200 -0.27 -18.88 -16.25
C TYR A 200 0.48 -19.63 -15.15
N PHE A 201 0.34 -20.95 -15.08
CA PHE A 201 0.98 -21.74 -14.01
C PHE A 201 2.49 -21.86 -14.20
N SER A 202 2.95 -22.03 -15.44
CA SER A 202 4.39 -22.06 -15.76
C SER A 202 5.06 -20.71 -15.52
N GLU A 203 4.41 -19.60 -15.92
CA GLU A 203 4.89 -18.26 -15.66
C GLU A 203 4.85 -17.91 -14.16
N GLY A 204 3.81 -18.36 -13.45
CA GLY A 204 3.72 -18.20 -12.01
C GLY A 204 4.89 -18.83 -11.27
N ARG A 205 5.30 -20.06 -11.68
CA ARG A 205 6.50 -20.70 -11.13
C ARG A 205 7.76 -19.90 -11.45
N ARG A 206 7.96 -19.55 -12.70
CA ARG A 206 9.11 -18.78 -13.17
C ARG A 206 9.20 -17.43 -12.47
N PHE A 207 8.09 -16.70 -12.33
CA PHE A 207 8.04 -15.41 -11.64
C PHE A 207 8.40 -15.57 -10.17
N THR A 208 7.86 -16.58 -9.49
CA THR A 208 8.12 -16.81 -8.07
C THR A 208 9.58 -17.14 -7.83
N ASP A 209 10.15 -18.07 -8.62
CA ASP A 209 11.56 -18.45 -8.53
C ASP A 209 12.48 -17.26 -8.84
N GLY A 210 12.17 -16.48 -9.89
CA GLY A 210 12.90 -15.27 -10.28
C GLY A 210 12.78 -14.16 -9.24
N HIS A 211 11.59 -13.95 -8.68
CA HIS A 211 11.36 -12.94 -7.66
C HIS A 211 12.17 -13.22 -6.40
N PHE A 212 12.18 -14.46 -5.92
CA PHE A 212 12.98 -14.85 -4.76
C PHE A 212 14.49 -14.84 -5.03
N THR A 213 14.92 -15.11 -6.26
CA THR A 213 16.33 -15.08 -6.66
C THR A 213 16.86 -13.65 -6.84
N LEU A 214 16.08 -12.78 -7.49
CA LEU A 214 16.53 -11.42 -7.86
C LEU A 214 16.26 -10.41 -6.74
N TRP A 215 15.11 -10.52 -6.10
CA TRP A 215 14.68 -9.56 -5.09
C TRP A 215 14.85 -10.10 -3.69
N GLY A 216 14.96 -11.43 -3.56
CA GLY A 216 15.02 -12.15 -2.30
C GLY A 216 13.84 -11.76 -1.40
N ASN A 217 13.93 -12.03 -0.14
CA ASN A 217 13.25 -11.22 0.86
C ASN A 217 14.08 -9.95 1.03
N THR A 218 14.17 -9.21 0.06
CA THR A 218 14.83 -8.00 -0.40
C THR A 218 15.68 -7.22 0.58
N ALA A 219 15.53 -7.45 1.84
CA ALA A 219 16.35 -6.87 2.87
C ALA A 219 17.71 -7.56 3.04
N ALA A 220 17.88 -8.81 2.60
CA ALA A 220 19.18 -9.46 2.57
C ALA A 220 20.12 -8.85 1.51
N ALA A 221 19.54 -8.26 0.46
CA ALA A 221 20.30 -7.63 -0.62
C ALA A 221 20.78 -6.21 -0.28
N HIS A 222 20.29 -5.57 0.79
CA HIS A 222 20.48 -4.16 1.07
C HIS A 222 21.08 -3.82 2.45
N GLY A 223 21.63 -4.79 3.18
CA GLY A 223 22.27 -4.58 4.50
C GLY A 223 21.33 -4.82 5.69
N ASP A 224 21.44 -4.01 6.76
CA ASP A 224 20.69 -4.21 7.99
C ASP A 224 19.17 -4.00 7.78
N ARG A 225 18.44 -5.10 7.78
CA ARG A 225 17.02 -5.17 7.56
C ARG A 225 16.21 -4.45 8.64
N LEU A 226 16.57 -4.66 9.89
CA LEU A 226 15.88 -4.06 11.02
C LEU A 226 16.05 -2.54 11.02
N LEU A 227 17.25 -2.06 10.68
CA LEU A 227 17.52 -0.64 10.54
C LEU A 227 16.71 -0.04 9.38
N SER A 228 16.63 -0.73 8.24
CA SER A 228 15.80 -0.28 7.10
C SER A 228 14.33 -0.18 7.50
N TRP A 229 13.79 -1.15 8.26
CA TRP A 229 12.43 -1.07 8.78
C TRP A 229 12.27 0.05 9.81
N ALA A 230 13.26 0.27 10.68
CA ALA A 230 13.23 1.37 11.66
C ALA A 230 13.13 2.74 10.95
N HIS A 231 13.90 2.94 9.88
CA HIS A 231 13.80 4.15 9.05
C HIS A 231 12.42 4.26 8.39
N THR A 232 11.95 3.21 7.72
CA THR A 232 10.64 3.23 7.06
C THR A 232 9.52 3.47 8.06
N PHE A 233 9.59 2.88 9.24
CA PHE A 233 8.62 3.07 10.31
C PHE A 233 8.63 4.50 10.85
N ASN A 234 9.82 5.07 11.07
CA ASN A 234 9.97 6.46 11.48
C ASN A 234 9.38 7.42 10.44
N ASP A 235 9.69 7.22 9.16
CA ASP A 235 9.20 8.06 8.07
C ASP A 235 7.67 7.99 7.93
N GLN A 236 7.06 6.83 8.24
CA GLN A 236 5.61 6.64 8.20
C GLN A 236 4.89 7.23 9.39
N LEU A 237 5.47 7.13 10.58
CA LEU A 237 4.83 7.50 11.84
C LEU A 237 5.21 8.90 12.33
N THR A 238 6.17 9.57 11.71
CA THR A 238 6.40 10.97 12.01
C THR A 238 5.24 11.80 11.41
N PRO A 239 4.53 12.59 12.15
CA PRO A 239 4.70 13.01 13.55
C PRO A 239 3.92 12.17 14.60
N LEU A 240 3.37 11.01 14.23
CA LEU A 240 2.48 10.21 15.12
C LEU A 240 3.24 9.42 16.19
N TRP A 241 4.51 9.05 15.97
CA TRP A 241 5.24 8.22 16.90
C TRP A 241 5.43 8.85 18.31
N PRO A 242 5.58 10.18 18.49
CA PRO A 242 5.60 10.76 19.82
C PRO A 242 4.27 10.56 20.56
N LEU A 243 3.15 10.57 19.83
CA LEU A 243 1.83 10.26 20.39
C LEU A 243 1.69 8.78 20.75
N ALA A 244 2.22 7.88 19.91
CA ALA A 244 2.23 6.44 20.18
C ALA A 244 3.10 6.13 21.41
N VAL A 245 4.29 6.74 21.54
CA VAL A 245 5.16 6.61 22.72
C VAL A 245 4.50 7.24 23.95
N GLY A 246 3.92 8.42 23.82
CA GLY A 246 3.16 9.07 24.90
C GLY A 246 1.98 8.21 25.36
N ALA A 247 1.24 7.60 24.42
CA ALA A 247 0.18 6.65 24.74
C ALA A 247 0.75 5.42 25.46
N LEU A 248 1.87 4.87 25.03
CA LEU A 248 2.55 3.73 25.69
C LEU A 248 3.02 4.09 27.12
N LEU A 249 3.49 5.30 27.35
CA LEU A 249 3.95 5.76 28.67
C LEU A 249 2.80 6.06 29.63
N VAL A 250 1.64 6.48 29.11
CA VAL A 250 0.43 6.78 29.89
C VAL A 250 -0.43 5.53 30.11
N LEU A 251 -0.10 4.40 29.46
CA LEU A 251 -0.84 3.13 29.58
C LEU A 251 -0.69 2.54 30.98
N PRO A 252 -1.68 2.75 31.91
CA PRO A 252 -1.73 1.99 33.12
C PRO A 252 -2.59 0.75 32.89
N ARG A 253 -1.98 -0.39 33.01
CA ARG A 253 -2.64 -1.66 33.32
C ARG A 253 -3.73 -2.11 32.34
N TRP A 254 -3.52 -3.27 31.77
CA TRP A 254 -4.46 -4.04 30.97
C TRP A 254 -5.90 -3.90 31.49
N PRO A 255 -6.85 -3.37 30.70
CA PRO A 255 -8.21 -3.18 31.16
C PRO A 255 -8.89 -4.54 31.39
N ARG A 256 -9.55 -4.70 32.55
CA ARG A 256 -10.24 -5.94 32.95
C ARG A 256 -11.73 -5.90 32.59
N SER A 257 -12.12 -5.64 31.35
CA SER A 257 -13.53 -5.65 30.95
C SER A 257 -13.96 -6.99 30.30
N LYS A 258 -15.27 -7.30 30.36
CA LYS A 258 -15.84 -8.61 29.96
C LYS A 258 -15.64 -9.01 28.47
N GLY A 259 -15.17 -8.11 27.60
CA GLY A 259 -14.81 -8.41 26.18
C GLY A 259 -13.39 -8.93 25.97
N GLN A 260 -12.61 -9.13 27.02
CA GLN A 260 -11.16 -9.34 26.98
C GLN A 260 -10.69 -10.78 26.78
N ALA A 261 -11.59 -11.77 26.80
CA ALA A 261 -11.19 -13.17 26.56
C ALA A 261 -10.53 -13.39 25.18
N THR A 262 -10.80 -12.52 24.21
CA THR A 262 -10.23 -12.61 22.85
C THR A 262 -9.01 -11.70 22.62
N ALA A 263 -8.71 -10.78 23.53
CA ALA A 263 -7.60 -9.84 23.37
C ALA A 263 -6.24 -10.53 23.15
N PRO A 264 -5.89 -11.64 23.83
CA PRO A 264 -4.64 -12.35 23.57
C PRO A 264 -4.55 -12.88 22.14
N LEU A 265 -5.65 -13.39 21.58
CA LEU A 265 -5.71 -13.89 20.22
C LEU A 265 -5.44 -12.78 19.19
N TRP A 266 -6.05 -11.60 19.37
CA TRP A 266 -5.85 -10.46 18.51
C TRP A 266 -4.41 -9.91 18.60
N THR A 267 -3.85 -9.89 19.80
CA THR A 267 -2.45 -9.52 20.02
C THR A 267 -1.51 -10.51 19.37
N LEU A 268 -1.75 -11.80 19.51
CA LEU A 268 -0.96 -12.85 18.84
C LEU A 268 -1.04 -12.70 17.33
N TYR A 269 -2.21 -12.45 16.79
CA TYR A 269 -2.39 -12.22 15.36
C TYR A 269 -1.62 -10.98 14.90
N TRP A 270 -1.67 -9.88 15.64
CA TRP A 270 -0.88 -8.68 15.33
C TRP A 270 0.63 -8.98 15.35
N LEU A 271 1.11 -9.78 16.30
CA LEU A 271 2.51 -10.23 16.34
C LEU A 271 2.87 -11.08 15.11
N VAL A 272 1.98 -11.97 14.66
CA VAL A 272 2.18 -12.74 13.42
C VAL A 272 2.30 -11.80 12.22
N LEU A 273 1.44 -10.78 12.12
CA LEU A 273 1.54 -9.77 11.06
C LEU A 273 2.82 -8.95 11.16
N LEU A 274 3.26 -8.60 12.37
CA LEU A 274 4.53 -7.89 12.58
C LEU A 274 5.73 -8.73 12.11
N ILE A 275 5.78 -9.99 12.50
CA ILE A 275 6.84 -10.92 12.07
C ILE A 275 6.81 -11.07 10.54
N TRP A 276 5.63 -11.27 9.95
CA TRP A 276 5.50 -11.36 8.51
C TRP A 276 5.94 -10.08 7.81
N THR A 277 5.60 -8.90 8.33
CA THR A 277 6.05 -7.63 7.78
C THR A 277 7.57 -7.51 7.86
N LEU A 278 8.15 -7.74 9.03
CA LEU A 278 9.59 -7.59 9.24
C LEU A 278 10.43 -8.59 8.45
N PHE A 279 9.97 -9.82 8.27
CA PHE A 279 10.75 -10.89 7.65
C PHE A 279 10.25 -11.32 6.27
N GLY A 280 9.00 -11.06 5.92
CA GLY A 280 8.38 -11.46 4.66
C GLY A 280 8.16 -10.32 3.65
N GLN A 281 8.34 -9.05 4.06
CA GLN A 281 8.05 -7.91 3.20
C GLN A 281 9.28 -7.03 2.93
N ASN A 282 9.21 -6.22 1.86
CA ASN A 282 10.26 -5.30 1.47
C ASN A 282 10.16 -3.97 2.25
N PRO A 283 11.19 -3.55 3.02
CA PRO A 283 11.20 -2.27 3.73
C PRO A 283 11.20 -1.05 2.79
N ASP A 284 11.64 -1.18 1.55
CA ASP A 284 11.61 -0.09 0.57
C ASP A 284 10.19 0.28 0.11
N ASN A 285 9.18 -0.52 0.49
CA ASN A 285 7.77 -0.31 0.18
C ASN A 285 6.95 -0.02 1.44
N PRO A 286 6.80 1.24 1.84
CA PRO A 286 6.11 1.64 3.07
C PRO A 286 4.70 1.09 3.22
N ARG A 287 3.99 0.85 2.12
CA ARG A 287 2.64 0.26 2.09
C ARG A 287 2.52 -1.07 2.87
N HIS A 288 3.62 -1.80 3.01
CA HIS A 288 3.63 -3.06 3.76
C HIS A 288 3.44 -2.87 5.28
N LEU A 289 3.59 -1.65 5.79
CA LEU A 289 3.26 -1.32 7.19
C LEU A 289 1.75 -1.17 7.43
N ALA A 290 0.93 -1.02 6.38
CA ALA A 290 -0.50 -0.75 6.53
C ALA A 290 -1.26 -1.78 7.39
N PRO A 291 -1.10 -3.10 7.22
CA PRO A 291 -1.80 -4.08 8.04
C PRO A 291 -1.52 -3.92 9.54
N ILE A 292 -0.23 -3.81 9.90
CA ILE A 292 0.17 -3.72 11.32
C ILE A 292 -0.20 -2.38 11.94
N THR A 293 -0.18 -1.28 11.19
CA THR A 293 -0.57 0.05 11.70
C THR A 293 -2.08 0.14 11.88
N LEU A 294 -2.88 -0.33 10.92
CA LEU A 294 -4.34 -0.34 11.03
C LEU A 294 -4.82 -1.20 12.20
N LEU A 295 -4.34 -2.45 12.29
CA LEU A 295 -4.72 -3.31 13.41
C LEU A 295 -4.13 -2.81 14.73
N GLY A 296 -2.92 -2.26 14.71
CA GLY A 296 -2.30 -1.64 15.88
C GLY A 296 -3.14 -0.50 16.45
N ILE A 297 -3.67 0.41 15.61
CA ILE A 297 -4.58 1.48 16.04
C ILE A 297 -5.85 0.90 16.67
N VAL A 298 -6.46 -0.12 16.02
CA VAL A 298 -7.66 -0.79 16.55
C VAL A 298 -7.40 -1.39 17.94
N LEU A 299 -6.25 -2.04 18.12
CA LEU A 299 -5.91 -2.68 19.41
C LEU A 299 -5.54 -1.65 20.47
N LEU A 300 -4.70 -0.68 20.15
CA LEU A 300 -4.26 0.37 21.08
C LEU A 300 -5.43 1.27 21.53
N ALA A 301 -6.42 1.49 20.67
CA ALA A 301 -7.62 2.25 21.02
C ALA A 301 -8.34 1.69 22.25
N GLY A 302 -8.35 0.36 22.43
CA GLY A 302 -8.95 -0.28 23.58
C GLY A 302 -8.31 0.08 24.92
N TRP A 303 -7.06 0.51 24.89
CA TRP A 303 -6.28 0.88 26.08
C TRP A 303 -6.40 2.35 26.42
N LEU A 304 -6.95 3.18 25.51
CA LEU A 304 -7.13 4.60 25.80
C LEU A 304 -8.08 4.80 27.00
N PRO A 305 -7.68 5.57 28.03
CA PRO A 305 -8.61 6.04 29.03
C PRO A 305 -9.63 6.99 28.40
N ARG A 306 -10.81 7.17 28.99
CA ARG A 306 -11.84 8.07 28.44
C ARG A 306 -11.34 9.50 28.14
N ARG A 307 -10.47 10.05 29.00
CA ARG A 307 -9.82 11.34 28.74
C ARG A 307 -8.86 11.29 27.55
N GLY A 308 -8.19 10.16 27.34
CA GLY A 308 -7.31 9.91 26.20
C GLY A 308 -8.04 9.85 24.87
N GLU A 309 -9.31 9.46 24.84
CA GLU A 309 -10.11 9.47 23.60
C GLU A 309 -10.28 10.89 23.05
N TRP A 310 -10.54 11.88 23.91
CA TRP A 310 -10.61 13.28 23.51
C TRP A 310 -9.27 13.80 23.00
N LEU A 311 -8.18 13.47 23.67
CA LEU A 311 -6.84 13.82 23.20
C LEU A 311 -6.55 13.17 21.84
N ALA A 312 -6.97 11.92 21.64
CA ALA A 312 -6.81 11.24 20.35
C ALA A 312 -7.66 11.88 19.24
N VAL A 313 -8.85 12.38 19.54
CA VAL A 313 -9.66 13.16 18.58
C VAL A 313 -8.95 14.45 18.19
N VAL A 314 -8.48 15.24 19.17
CA VAL A 314 -7.77 16.51 18.92
C VAL A 314 -6.49 16.23 18.13
N ALA A 315 -5.69 15.26 18.56
CA ALA A 315 -4.48 14.85 17.87
C ALA A 315 -4.78 14.39 16.43
N GLY A 316 -5.80 13.56 16.23
CA GLY A 316 -6.23 13.11 14.92
C GLY A 316 -6.64 14.26 14.00
N LEU A 317 -7.35 15.26 14.50
CA LEU A 317 -7.72 16.46 13.73
C LEU A 317 -6.49 17.31 13.35
N LEU A 318 -5.58 17.54 14.29
CA LEU A 318 -4.35 18.31 14.04
C LEU A 318 -3.45 17.60 13.02
N LEU A 319 -3.26 16.30 13.18
CA LEU A 319 -2.47 15.50 12.27
C LEU A 319 -3.12 15.42 10.88
N LEU A 320 -4.45 15.24 10.82
CA LEU A 320 -5.17 15.25 9.56
C LEU A 320 -5.03 16.61 8.87
N ALA A 321 -5.15 17.71 9.59
CA ALA A 321 -4.90 19.05 9.04
C ALA A 321 -3.47 19.19 8.49
N ALA A 322 -2.48 18.61 9.16
CA ALA A 322 -1.08 18.62 8.73
C ALA A 322 -0.83 17.72 7.49
N THR A 323 -1.71 16.76 7.18
CA THR A 323 -1.56 15.93 5.97
C THR A 323 -2.05 16.61 4.70
N PHE A 324 -2.89 17.65 4.80
CA PHE A 324 -3.39 18.37 3.64
C PHE A 324 -2.26 19.15 2.96
N THR A 325 -1.99 18.78 1.71
CA THR A 325 -1.00 19.42 0.84
C THR A 325 -1.66 19.93 -0.43
N LEU A 326 -1.02 20.85 -1.14
CA LEU A 326 -1.50 21.27 -2.45
C LEU A 326 -1.41 20.12 -3.44
N PRO A 327 -2.45 19.90 -4.28
CA PRO A 327 -2.44 18.87 -5.31
C PRO A 327 -1.26 19.06 -6.28
N ARG A 328 -0.47 18.01 -6.44
CA ARG A 328 0.70 17.97 -7.32
C ARG A 328 0.96 16.55 -7.81
N PRO A 329 1.68 16.36 -8.94
CA PRO A 329 2.07 15.02 -9.40
C PRO A 329 3.03 14.34 -8.43
N PRO A 330 3.20 13.01 -8.48
CA PRO A 330 4.24 12.28 -7.75
C PRO A 330 5.65 12.82 -8.04
N ALA A 331 6.57 12.67 -7.08
CA ALA A 331 7.95 13.13 -7.21
C ALA A 331 8.65 12.58 -8.47
N MET A 332 8.39 11.31 -8.83
CA MET A 332 8.91 10.68 -10.04
C MET A 332 8.49 11.43 -11.30
N VAL A 333 7.22 11.80 -11.41
CA VAL A 333 6.68 12.53 -12.57
C VAL A 333 7.22 13.96 -12.62
N GLN A 334 7.40 14.61 -11.47
CA GLN A 334 8.02 15.95 -11.40
C GLN A 334 9.47 15.89 -11.88
N ALA A 335 10.25 14.93 -11.39
CA ALA A 335 11.64 14.72 -11.77
C ALA A 335 11.78 14.38 -13.26
N ALA A 336 10.90 13.53 -13.81
CA ALA A 336 10.89 13.17 -15.22
C ALA A 336 10.68 14.39 -16.14
N ARG A 337 9.73 15.27 -15.81
CA ARG A 337 9.47 16.51 -16.57
C ARG A 337 10.68 17.47 -16.61
N VAL A 338 11.45 17.51 -15.53
CA VAL A 338 12.70 18.31 -15.52
C VAL A 338 13.78 17.61 -16.34
N ALA A 339 13.89 16.28 -16.19
CA ALA A 339 14.85 15.50 -16.93
C ALA A 339 14.63 15.57 -18.45
N GLU A 340 13.40 15.59 -18.94
CA GLU A 340 13.09 15.75 -20.37
C GLU A 340 13.67 17.05 -20.98
N LYS A 341 13.87 18.07 -20.17
CA LYS A 341 14.43 19.36 -20.60
C LYS A 341 15.95 19.45 -20.47
N ALA A 342 16.51 18.69 -19.52
CA ALA A 342 17.90 18.85 -19.08
C ALA A 342 18.79 17.63 -19.37
N CYS A 343 18.23 16.51 -19.81
CA CYS A 343 18.94 15.24 -19.90
C CYS A 343 18.79 14.59 -21.28
N PRO A 344 19.84 13.99 -21.85
CA PRO A 344 19.74 13.22 -23.09
C PRO A 344 19.14 11.83 -22.88
N ALA A 345 19.31 11.26 -21.70
CA ALA A 345 18.83 9.94 -21.28
C ALA A 345 18.74 9.84 -19.76
N LEU A 346 18.07 8.81 -19.27
CA LEU A 346 17.89 8.53 -17.83
C LEU A 346 18.44 7.17 -17.44
N VAL A 347 19.00 7.09 -16.22
CA VAL A 347 19.29 5.84 -15.54
C VAL A 347 18.50 5.81 -14.22
N THR A 348 17.74 4.74 -13.97
CA THR A 348 16.97 4.58 -12.75
C THR A 348 16.77 3.12 -12.38
N GLN A 349 16.61 2.82 -11.10
CA GLN A 349 16.18 1.50 -10.58
C GLN A 349 14.68 1.42 -10.31
N TRP A 350 13.95 2.53 -10.43
CA TRP A 350 12.55 2.67 -10.04
C TRP A 350 11.73 3.27 -11.16
N GLY A 351 10.57 2.69 -11.45
CA GLY A 351 9.67 3.21 -12.46
C GLY A 351 10.23 3.14 -13.89
N VAL A 352 11.05 2.16 -14.20
CA VAL A 352 11.72 2.02 -15.51
C VAL A 352 10.72 1.93 -16.64
N ARG A 353 9.71 1.05 -16.50
CA ARG A 353 8.65 0.88 -17.51
C ARG A 353 7.78 2.12 -17.61
N LEU A 354 7.38 2.66 -16.46
CA LEU A 354 6.59 3.87 -16.39
C LEU A 354 7.29 5.03 -17.14
N LEU A 355 8.56 5.26 -16.87
CA LEU A 355 9.31 6.33 -17.53
C LEU A 355 9.51 6.08 -19.02
N ARG A 356 9.73 4.83 -19.45
CA ARG A 356 9.82 4.48 -20.88
C ARG A 356 8.53 4.79 -21.64
N GLU A 357 7.39 4.68 -21.00
CA GLU A 357 6.08 4.93 -21.61
C GLU A 357 5.62 6.39 -21.48
N THR A 358 6.07 7.10 -20.44
CA THR A 358 5.58 8.45 -20.12
C THR A 358 6.55 9.57 -20.47
N THR A 359 7.79 9.24 -20.90
CA THR A 359 8.80 10.23 -21.32
C THR A 359 9.34 9.91 -22.71
N ALA A 360 9.85 10.91 -23.39
CA ALA A 360 10.55 10.75 -24.68
C ALA A 360 12.02 10.31 -24.50
N LEU A 361 12.52 10.23 -23.27
CA LEU A 361 13.91 9.91 -22.97
C LEU A 361 14.20 8.41 -23.09
N ALA A 362 15.40 8.07 -23.55
CA ALA A 362 15.93 6.72 -23.41
C ALA A 362 16.16 6.41 -21.93
N VAL A 363 15.50 5.35 -21.39
CA VAL A 363 15.58 4.98 -19.98
C VAL A 363 16.32 3.66 -19.83
N THR A 364 17.47 3.69 -19.16
CA THR A 364 18.27 2.52 -18.83
C THR A 364 17.92 2.01 -17.41
N ASP A 365 17.73 0.71 -17.30
CA ASP A 365 17.48 0.06 -16.02
C ASP A 365 18.77 -0.01 -15.20
N GLY A 366 18.78 0.69 -14.07
CA GLY A 366 19.92 0.79 -13.17
C GLY A 366 20.28 -0.50 -12.42
N TRP A 367 19.45 -1.55 -12.52
CA TRP A 367 19.78 -2.87 -12.00
C TRP A 367 20.81 -3.59 -12.87
N TYR A 368 20.86 -3.29 -14.18
CA TYR A 368 21.90 -3.77 -15.09
C TYR A 368 23.12 -2.86 -15.04
N ARG A 369 24.02 -3.12 -14.08
CA ARG A 369 25.16 -2.26 -13.72
C ARG A 369 26.06 -1.88 -14.91
N GLY A 370 26.26 -2.78 -15.88
CA GLY A 370 27.07 -2.54 -17.07
C GLY A 370 26.47 -1.45 -17.93
N ASP A 371 25.20 -1.61 -18.30
CA ASP A 371 24.47 -0.67 -19.16
C ASP A 371 24.28 0.67 -18.45
N ALA A 372 24.00 0.64 -17.15
CA ALA A 372 23.86 1.85 -16.33
C ALA A 372 25.15 2.67 -16.29
N ARG A 373 26.32 2.03 -16.11
CA ARG A 373 27.63 2.71 -16.13
C ARG A 373 27.92 3.32 -17.51
N LEU A 374 27.63 2.59 -18.59
CA LEU A 374 27.83 3.06 -19.94
C LEU A 374 26.96 4.29 -20.21
N ALA A 375 25.66 4.22 -19.90
CA ALA A 375 24.75 5.33 -20.09
C ALA A 375 25.16 6.58 -19.27
N LEU A 376 25.56 6.41 -18.01
CA LEU A 376 26.07 7.51 -17.17
C LEU A 376 27.36 8.10 -17.72
N ALA A 377 28.26 7.28 -18.26
CA ALA A 377 29.51 7.77 -18.92
C ALA A 377 29.19 8.55 -20.19
N GLN A 378 28.09 8.27 -20.87
CA GLN A 378 27.58 8.99 -22.05
C GLN A 378 26.75 10.23 -21.68
N GLY A 379 26.65 10.57 -20.39
CA GLY A 379 25.99 11.78 -19.92
C GLY A 379 24.52 11.62 -19.55
N ALA A 380 24.02 10.40 -19.37
CA ALA A 380 22.67 10.20 -18.85
C ALA A 380 22.53 10.77 -17.44
N CYS A 381 21.38 11.33 -17.13
CA CYS A 381 21.01 11.74 -15.78
C CYS A 381 20.61 10.52 -14.94
N ARG A 382 20.74 10.63 -13.62
CA ARG A 382 20.36 9.56 -12.68
C ARG A 382 19.15 9.96 -11.85
N LEU A 383 18.15 9.10 -11.79
CA LEU A 383 17.05 9.19 -10.82
C LEU A 383 17.28 8.20 -9.67
N SER A 384 17.12 8.67 -8.43
CA SER A 384 17.34 7.86 -7.23
C SER A 384 16.38 8.24 -6.10
N ARG A 385 15.97 7.26 -5.30
CA ARG A 385 15.26 7.50 -4.02
C ARG A 385 16.18 7.95 -2.89
N ARG A 386 17.49 7.81 -3.05
CA ARG A 386 18.52 8.22 -2.09
C ARG A 386 19.39 9.32 -2.70
N PRO A 387 20.00 10.19 -1.88
CA PRO A 387 21.00 11.13 -2.38
C PRO A 387 22.05 10.42 -3.21
N ILE A 388 22.44 11.02 -4.31
CA ILE A 388 23.40 10.45 -5.26
C ILE A 388 24.79 10.74 -4.70
N ALA A 389 25.52 9.71 -4.28
CA ALA A 389 26.86 9.85 -3.71
C ALA A 389 27.89 10.29 -4.76
N THR A 390 28.95 10.96 -4.28
CA THR A 390 30.13 11.26 -5.09
C THR A 390 30.75 9.95 -5.58
N GLY A 391 30.83 9.74 -6.90
CA GLY A 391 31.29 8.49 -7.52
C GLY A 391 30.15 7.59 -8.03
N ASP A 392 28.91 7.85 -7.66
CA ASP A 392 27.73 7.20 -8.28
C ASP A 392 27.48 7.68 -9.72
N MET A 393 28.07 8.80 -10.09
CA MET A 393 28.16 9.34 -11.46
C MET A 393 29.61 9.66 -11.81
N PRO A 394 30.04 9.40 -13.05
CA PRO A 394 31.46 9.56 -13.47
C PRO A 394 31.93 11.01 -13.54
N VAL A 395 31.04 11.99 -13.43
CA VAL A 395 31.34 13.43 -13.47
C VAL A 395 30.63 14.16 -12.34
N PRO A 396 31.16 15.30 -11.87
CA PRO A 396 30.45 16.16 -10.93
C PRO A 396 29.04 16.44 -11.45
N ASN A 397 28.07 16.35 -10.56
CA ASN A 397 26.67 16.55 -10.88
C ASN A 397 26.03 17.63 -10.02
N GLN A 398 24.97 18.22 -10.52
CA GLN A 398 24.04 18.97 -9.71
C GLN A 398 22.90 18.04 -9.31
N GLN A 399 22.48 18.13 -8.06
CA GLN A 399 21.38 17.31 -7.55
C GLN A 399 20.18 18.19 -7.24
N GLN A 400 19.03 17.78 -7.74
CA GLN A 400 17.75 18.39 -7.45
C GLN A 400 16.85 17.39 -6.71
N TRP A 401 16.27 17.83 -5.60
CA TRP A 401 15.32 17.05 -4.82
C TRP A 401 13.90 17.39 -5.21
N PHE A 402 13.10 16.35 -5.45
CA PHE A 402 11.66 16.43 -5.67
C PHE A 402 10.94 15.82 -4.48
N SER A 403 10.22 16.66 -3.75
CA SER A 403 9.52 16.22 -2.54
C SER A 403 8.30 15.35 -2.88
N PRO A 404 8.01 14.34 -2.06
CA PRO A 404 6.81 13.51 -2.21
C PRO A 404 5.52 14.31 -1.96
N ARG A 405 4.38 13.82 -2.48
CA ARG A 405 3.05 14.40 -2.21
C ARG A 405 2.71 14.28 -0.72
N PHE A 406 2.99 13.12 -0.16
CA PHE A 406 2.72 12.74 1.22
C PHE A 406 3.98 12.20 1.88
N HIS A 407 4.02 12.29 3.20
CA HIS A 407 5.18 11.87 3.98
C HIS A 407 5.57 10.39 3.78
N ALA A 408 4.59 9.55 3.46
CA ALA A 408 4.79 8.12 3.22
C ALA A 408 5.22 7.75 1.80
N GLU A 409 5.32 8.70 0.90
CA GLU A 409 5.83 8.47 -0.45
C GLU A 409 7.34 8.69 -0.52
N PRO A 410 8.05 7.98 -1.39
CA PRO A 410 9.45 8.28 -1.63
C PRO A 410 9.59 9.62 -2.39
N GLY A 411 10.50 10.46 -1.94
CA GLY A 411 11.00 11.55 -2.76
C GLY A 411 12.03 11.05 -3.78
N ILE A 412 12.35 11.89 -4.77
CA ILE A 412 13.24 11.55 -5.87
C ILE A 412 14.37 12.57 -5.98
N TRP A 413 15.58 12.09 -6.11
CA TRP A 413 16.76 12.85 -6.49
C TRP A 413 17.03 12.71 -7.98
N LEU A 414 17.23 13.84 -8.68
CA LEU A 414 17.71 13.90 -10.04
C LEU A 414 19.14 14.44 -10.04
N GLY A 415 20.08 13.61 -10.46
CA GLY A 415 21.48 14.01 -10.73
C GLY A 415 21.64 14.37 -12.19
N ILE A 416 22.11 15.60 -12.47
CA ILE A 416 22.36 16.12 -13.81
C ILE A 416 23.87 16.32 -13.95
N PRO A 417 24.55 15.73 -14.99
CA PRO A 417 25.96 15.97 -15.23
C PRO A 417 26.25 17.46 -15.47
N ALA A 418 27.35 17.98 -14.88
CA ALA A 418 27.63 19.40 -14.86
C ALA A 418 27.78 20.04 -16.23
N TYR A 419 28.17 19.28 -17.25
CA TYR A 419 28.35 19.79 -18.62
C TYR A 419 27.04 19.93 -19.43
N PHE A 420 25.92 19.48 -18.90
CA PHE A 420 24.58 19.67 -19.52
C PHE A 420 23.81 20.86 -18.94
N TYR A 421 24.39 21.57 -17.98
CA TYR A 421 23.75 22.78 -17.45
C TYR A 421 24.07 23.96 -18.34
N PRO A 422 23.08 24.70 -18.91
CA PRO A 422 23.30 25.90 -19.70
C PRO A 422 23.88 27.02 -18.85
#